data_ebd00707e6fb33f990f908e840da06b8
#
_entry.id   ebd00707e6fb33f990f908e840da06b8
#
_cell.length_a   1.000
_cell.length_b   1.000
_cell.length_c   1.000
_cell.angle_alpha   90.00
_cell.angle_beta   90.00
_cell.angle_gamma   90.00
#
_symmetry.space_group_name_H-M   'P 1'
#
loop_
_entity.id
_entity.type
_entity.pdbx_description
1 polymer ?
#
loop_
_entity_poly.entity_id
_entity_poly.type
_entity_poly.pdbx_seq_one_letter_code
_entity_poly.pdbx_strand_id
1 'polypeptide(L)'
;MSQENFVQSTDHIFIVGLGRTGSTLTRQILNNSECVGIGGESHYLCDLPRLGFQTQRGVSQRLKQVGDLSSEEGARQVVEYLFTVRDRHLNFWNFTAKEVDREAFLRQLLAISPDERERGLFELAMEVHAAGSPVRGDKTPAHIFFVPQLLQWFPNAKIIHTFRDPRAVYSSRKKKAEDKAGKSTGLRRLGVIFQLASSLHVMVNWRRAERCHQKYEAQFPGRYTIMKYEDLVRQPEATLTRLCSFLNIPLTQEMLSQTVVNSSFLPDGGVGFDAESITRWRKHMDPLLQRWFLMWIGPKLREYGYEA
;
A
#
# COMPACT_ATOMS: atom_id res chain seq x y z
N MET A 1 12.57 -30.27 4.63
CA MET A 1 13.31 -29.16 4.02
C MET A 1 13.18 -28.00 4.98
N SER A 2 14.27 -27.58 5.60
CA SER A 2 14.30 -26.63 6.70
C SER A 2 13.83 -25.25 6.24
N GLN A 3 13.05 -24.57 7.06
CA GLN A 3 12.51 -23.21 6.85
C GLN A 3 13.60 -22.17 6.54
N GLU A 4 14.86 -22.45 6.90
CA GLU A 4 16.01 -21.57 6.67
C GLU A 4 16.36 -21.30 5.20
N ASN A 5 16.00 -22.18 4.26
CA ASN A 5 16.35 -22.01 2.84
C ASN A 5 15.39 -21.12 2.05
N PHE A 6 14.19 -20.78 2.57
CA PHE A 6 13.19 -20.00 1.84
C PHE A 6 13.35 -18.48 2.00
N VAL A 7 13.99 -18.04 3.08
CA VAL A 7 14.04 -16.61 3.43
C VAL A 7 15.24 -15.88 2.81
N GLN A 8 16.25 -16.60 2.33
CA GLN A 8 17.56 -16.04 1.93
C GLN A 8 17.55 -15.13 0.69
N SER A 9 16.47 -15.03 -0.09
CA SER A 9 16.45 -14.25 -1.34
C SER A 9 15.53 -13.03 -1.34
N THR A 10 14.72 -12.81 -0.30
CA THR A 10 13.79 -11.67 -0.22
C THR A 10 13.99 -10.94 1.10
N ASP A 11 14.54 -9.73 1.03
CA ASP A 11 14.80 -8.92 2.23
C ASP A 11 13.67 -7.91 2.49
N HIS A 12 13.02 -7.45 1.42
CA HIS A 12 12.00 -6.42 1.49
C HIS A 12 10.79 -6.75 0.62
N ILE A 13 9.59 -6.44 1.12
CA ILE A 13 8.32 -6.53 0.39
C ILE A 13 7.64 -5.17 0.37
N PHE A 14 7.35 -4.68 -0.84
CA PHE A 14 6.58 -3.45 -1.03
C PHE A 14 5.20 -3.76 -1.61
N ILE A 15 4.13 -3.41 -0.87
CA ILE A 15 2.75 -3.55 -1.34
C ILE A 15 2.29 -2.21 -1.91
N VAL A 16 2.14 -2.17 -3.22
CA VAL A 16 1.85 -0.97 -4.00
C VAL A 16 0.52 -1.08 -4.78
N GLY A 17 0.08 -0.02 -5.44
CA GLY A 17 -1.15 -0.01 -6.26
C GLY A 17 -1.99 1.23 -6.05
N LEU A 18 -3.29 1.07 -6.00
CA LEU A 18 -4.21 2.14 -5.60
C LEU A 18 -4.78 1.89 -4.20
N GLY A 19 -5.20 2.95 -3.54
CA GLY A 19 -5.98 2.79 -2.31
C GLY A 19 -7.31 2.08 -2.61
N ARG A 20 -7.73 1.17 -1.73
CA ARG A 20 -8.96 0.33 -1.81
C ARG A 20 -8.88 -0.86 -2.77
N THR A 21 -7.69 -1.30 -3.10
CA THR A 21 -7.43 -2.51 -3.90
C THR A 21 -7.09 -3.75 -3.07
N GLY A 22 -7.28 -3.70 -1.75
CA GLY A 22 -6.99 -4.83 -0.86
C GLY A 22 -5.59 -4.82 -0.26
N SER A 23 -4.78 -3.77 -0.46
CA SER A 23 -3.41 -3.69 0.06
C SER A 23 -3.30 -3.85 1.58
N THR A 24 -4.28 -3.37 2.35
CA THR A 24 -4.31 -3.58 3.81
C THR A 24 -4.58 -5.03 4.16
N LEU A 25 -5.50 -5.69 3.46
CA LEU A 25 -5.77 -7.12 3.64
C LEU A 25 -4.53 -7.95 3.31
N THR A 26 -3.89 -7.67 2.17
CA THR A 26 -2.64 -8.35 1.78
C THR A 26 -1.56 -8.21 2.83
N ARG A 27 -1.36 -7.00 3.37
CA ARG A 27 -0.40 -6.76 4.45
C ARG A 27 -0.72 -7.60 5.70
N GLN A 28 -1.99 -7.64 6.09
CA GLN A 28 -2.42 -8.41 7.28
C GLN A 28 -2.20 -9.90 7.08
N ILE A 29 -2.54 -10.44 5.91
CA ILE A 29 -2.29 -11.83 5.55
C ILE A 29 -0.80 -12.17 5.67
N LEU A 30 0.06 -11.35 5.07
CA LEU A 30 1.50 -11.61 5.08
C LEU A 30 2.11 -11.47 6.48
N ASN A 31 1.62 -10.52 7.29
CA ASN A 31 2.07 -10.34 8.67
C ASN A 31 1.60 -11.45 9.63
N ASN A 32 0.76 -12.38 9.19
CA ASN A 32 0.48 -13.59 9.94
C ASN A 32 1.58 -14.65 9.80
N SER A 33 2.59 -14.37 8.98
CA SER A 33 3.83 -15.17 8.95
C SER A 33 4.85 -14.57 9.91
N GLU A 34 5.47 -15.40 10.73
CA GLU A 34 6.55 -14.98 11.66
C GLU A 34 7.75 -14.38 10.93
N CYS A 35 7.97 -14.76 9.67
CA CYS A 35 9.11 -14.27 8.90
C CYS A 35 8.86 -12.91 8.20
N VAL A 36 7.65 -12.34 8.26
CA VAL A 36 7.29 -11.12 7.53
C VAL A 36 6.76 -10.04 8.47
N GLY A 37 7.39 -8.86 8.42
CA GLY A 37 6.95 -7.68 9.17
C GLY A 37 6.80 -6.46 8.25
N ILE A 38 5.59 -6.24 7.73
CA ILE A 38 5.29 -5.11 6.84
C ILE A 38 4.60 -4.01 7.63
N GLY A 39 5.18 -2.81 7.60
CA GLY A 39 4.63 -1.61 8.21
C GLY A 39 3.36 -1.08 7.53
N GLY A 40 2.81 0.00 8.08
CA GLY A 40 1.69 0.74 7.52
C GLY A 40 2.10 1.59 6.32
N GLU A 41 1.34 2.66 6.06
CA GLU A 41 1.64 3.59 4.95
C GLU A 41 2.70 4.61 5.38
N SER A 42 3.93 4.45 4.89
CA SER A 42 5.02 5.39 5.17
C SER A 42 4.89 6.70 4.39
N HIS A 43 4.33 6.65 3.19
CA HIS A 43 4.31 7.76 2.23
C HIS A 43 5.69 8.40 2.00
N TYR A 44 6.76 7.61 2.10
CA TYR A 44 8.13 8.13 2.07
C TYR A 44 8.44 8.87 0.79
N LEU A 45 8.11 8.27 -0.36
CA LEU A 45 8.38 8.82 -1.69
C LEU A 45 7.20 9.60 -2.28
N CYS A 46 6.06 9.62 -1.63
CA CYS A 46 4.86 10.25 -2.15
C CYS A 46 4.06 10.96 -1.07
N ASP A 47 3.56 12.14 -1.38
CA ASP A 47 2.75 12.93 -0.46
C ASP A 47 1.45 12.22 -0.08
N LEU A 48 0.96 12.57 1.12
CA LEU A 48 -0.39 12.24 1.53
C LEU A 48 -1.38 12.95 0.58
N PRO A 49 -2.32 12.21 -0.03
CA PRO A 49 -3.28 12.80 -0.96
C PRO A 49 -4.18 13.82 -0.24
N ARG A 50 -3.94 15.12 -0.42
CA ARG A 50 -4.76 16.18 0.18
C ARG A 50 -6.08 16.39 -0.56
N LEU A 51 -6.12 16.25 -1.88
CA LEU A 51 -7.30 16.46 -2.72
C LEU A 51 -7.43 15.40 -3.83
N GLY A 52 -6.90 14.20 -3.60
CA GLY A 52 -6.96 13.12 -4.58
C GLY A 52 -5.91 13.20 -5.68
N PHE A 53 -5.10 14.23 -5.75
CA PHE A 53 -3.94 14.33 -6.63
C PHE A 53 -2.69 13.96 -5.85
N GLN A 54 -1.97 12.94 -6.32
CA GLN A 54 -0.68 12.57 -5.78
C GLN A 54 0.36 13.54 -6.31
N THR A 55 1.00 14.28 -5.41
CA THR A 55 2.18 15.06 -5.74
C THR A 55 3.42 14.18 -5.58
N GLN A 56 4.53 14.54 -6.20
CA GLN A 56 5.80 13.80 -6.04
C GLN A 56 6.51 14.09 -4.71
N ARG A 57 5.91 14.92 -3.84
CA ARG A 57 6.49 15.28 -2.54
C ARG A 57 6.13 14.25 -1.52
N GLY A 58 7.11 13.51 -1.03
CA GLY A 58 6.97 12.50 0.02
C GLY A 58 7.39 13.01 1.39
N VAL A 59 7.26 12.14 2.38
CA VAL A 59 7.76 12.39 3.73
C VAL A 59 9.25 12.68 3.69
N SER A 60 10.03 12.02 2.84
CA SER A 60 11.46 12.30 2.65
C SER A 60 11.75 13.79 2.37
N GLN A 61 10.95 14.42 1.51
CA GLN A 61 11.12 15.85 1.22
C GLN A 61 10.73 16.78 2.37
N ARG A 62 9.78 16.35 3.23
CA ARG A 62 9.44 17.08 4.45
C ARG A 62 10.57 17.00 5.46
N LEU A 63 11.17 15.81 5.60
CA LEU A 63 12.30 15.62 6.50
C LEU A 63 13.53 16.43 6.09
N LYS A 64 13.75 16.64 4.77
CA LYS A 64 14.79 17.56 4.26
C LYS A 64 14.58 19.02 4.67
N GLN A 65 13.36 19.42 5.04
CA GLN A 65 13.08 20.75 5.60
C GLN A 65 13.38 20.84 7.10
N VAL A 66 13.44 19.69 7.78
CA VAL A 66 13.80 19.57 9.20
C VAL A 66 15.33 19.56 9.37
N GLY A 67 16.03 18.78 8.53
CA GLY A 67 17.48 18.67 8.56
C GLY A 67 18.03 17.96 7.33
N ASP A 68 19.27 18.31 6.98
CA ASP A 68 20.00 17.65 5.91
C ASP A 68 20.61 16.33 6.41
N LEU A 69 20.09 15.20 5.93
CA LEU A 69 20.56 13.87 6.32
C LEU A 69 22.03 13.60 5.94
N SER A 70 22.60 14.36 4.99
CA SER A 70 24.01 14.22 4.64
C SER A 70 24.96 14.74 5.74
N SER A 71 24.48 15.64 6.60
CA SER A 71 25.20 16.13 7.76
C SER A 71 24.81 15.36 9.04
N GLU A 72 25.72 15.33 10.01
CA GLU A 72 25.46 14.71 11.31
C GLU A 72 24.41 15.52 12.10
N GLU A 73 24.52 16.84 12.11
CA GLU A 73 23.60 17.73 12.78
C GLU A 73 22.18 17.63 12.20
N GLY A 74 22.04 17.61 10.87
CA GLY A 74 20.75 17.47 10.22
C GLY A 74 20.13 16.09 10.47
N ALA A 75 20.93 15.03 10.53
CA ALA A 75 20.46 13.70 10.91
C ALA A 75 19.93 13.68 12.34
N ARG A 76 20.60 14.35 13.30
CA ARG A 76 20.12 14.51 14.69
C ARG A 76 18.79 15.24 14.74
N GLN A 77 18.64 16.35 14.01
CA GLN A 77 17.40 17.11 13.92
C GLN A 77 16.23 16.28 13.37
N VAL A 78 16.47 15.52 12.32
CA VAL A 78 15.46 14.61 11.73
C VAL A 78 15.05 13.54 12.73
N VAL A 79 16.00 12.88 13.40
CA VAL A 79 15.69 11.86 14.41
C VAL A 79 14.90 12.46 15.57
N GLU A 80 15.33 13.60 16.12
CA GLU A 80 14.59 14.30 17.18
C GLU A 80 13.15 14.60 16.75
N TYR A 81 12.96 15.11 15.55
CA TYR A 81 11.62 15.37 15.00
C TYR A 81 10.77 14.09 14.94
N LEU A 82 11.30 12.96 14.45
CA LEU A 82 10.57 11.69 14.33
C LEU A 82 10.17 11.12 15.70
N PHE A 83 10.94 11.40 16.76
CA PHE A 83 10.63 10.96 18.10
C PHE A 83 9.73 11.94 18.88
N THR A 84 9.48 13.13 18.36
CA THR A 84 8.62 14.15 19.00
C THR A 84 7.33 14.42 18.22
N VAL A 85 7.30 14.13 16.91
CA VAL A 85 6.15 14.43 16.06
C VAL A 85 4.89 13.66 16.49
N ARG A 86 3.77 14.39 16.60
CA ARG A 86 2.44 13.83 16.95
C ARG A 86 1.42 14.03 15.82
N ASP A 87 1.87 14.02 14.57
CA ASP A 87 0.98 14.13 13.42
C ASP A 87 0.36 12.75 13.13
N ARG A 88 -0.98 12.65 13.26
CA ARG A 88 -1.75 11.43 12.91
C ARG A 88 -1.57 10.97 11.46
N HIS A 89 -1.11 11.84 10.58
CA HIS A 89 -0.80 11.48 9.19
C HIS A 89 0.60 10.88 9.03
N LEU A 90 1.43 10.97 10.07
CA LEU A 90 2.77 10.41 10.14
C LEU A 90 2.85 9.21 11.11
N ASN A 91 1.76 8.44 11.28
CA ASN A 91 1.71 7.31 12.22
C ASN A 91 2.82 6.28 12.00
N PHE A 92 3.23 6.07 10.74
CA PHE A 92 4.38 5.20 10.42
C PHE A 92 5.68 5.76 11.02
N TRP A 93 5.86 7.07 11.02
CA TRP A 93 7.06 7.79 11.44
C TRP A 93 7.01 8.23 12.91
N ASN A 94 5.91 7.95 13.62
CA ASN A 94 5.78 8.27 15.03
C ASN A 94 6.40 7.16 15.88
N PHE A 95 7.65 7.34 16.28
CA PHE A 95 8.38 6.38 17.10
C PHE A 95 8.18 6.59 18.62
N THR A 96 7.51 7.66 19.04
CA THR A 96 7.23 7.91 20.48
C THR A 96 6.35 6.84 21.13
N ALA A 97 5.49 6.20 20.35
CA ALA A 97 4.60 5.15 20.83
C ALA A 97 5.24 3.74 20.74
N LYS A 98 6.50 3.66 20.34
CA LYS A 98 7.25 2.42 20.17
C LYS A 98 8.44 2.42 21.13
N GLU A 99 8.76 1.26 21.66
CA GLU A 99 9.94 1.09 22.52
C GLU A 99 11.23 1.09 21.68
N VAL A 100 11.51 2.21 21.02
CA VAL A 100 12.71 2.40 20.20
C VAL A 100 13.69 3.30 20.96
N ASP A 101 14.90 2.82 21.16
CA ASP A 101 15.98 3.65 21.69
C ASP A 101 16.42 4.69 20.64
N ARG A 102 16.12 5.94 20.90
CA ARG A 102 16.44 7.07 20.02
C ARG A 102 17.94 7.17 19.74
N GLU A 103 18.78 7.00 20.76
CA GLU A 103 20.24 7.13 20.62
C GLU A 103 20.81 5.97 19.82
N ALA A 104 20.26 4.75 20.00
CA ALA A 104 20.64 3.61 19.18
C ALA A 104 20.23 3.80 17.72
N PHE A 105 19.01 4.28 17.46
CA PHE A 105 18.51 4.62 16.13
C PHE A 105 19.40 5.67 15.43
N LEU A 106 19.75 6.72 16.14
CA LEU A 106 20.65 7.78 15.64
C LEU A 106 22.04 7.22 15.31
N ARG A 107 22.63 6.42 16.20
CA ARG A 107 23.94 5.79 15.95
C ARG A 107 23.92 4.91 14.70
N GLN A 108 22.86 4.11 14.51
CA GLN A 108 22.69 3.29 13.30
C GLN A 108 22.60 4.16 12.05
N LEU A 109 21.81 5.24 12.08
CA LEU A 109 21.68 6.15 10.95
C LEU A 109 23.00 6.85 10.61
N LEU A 110 23.77 7.28 11.63
CA LEU A 110 25.05 7.95 11.44
C LEU A 110 26.15 7.01 10.93
N ALA A 111 26.04 5.70 11.21
CA ALA A 111 26.94 4.69 10.67
C ALA A 111 26.78 4.46 9.15
N ILE A 112 25.65 4.91 8.57
CA ILE A 112 25.38 4.84 7.13
C ILE A 112 26.10 6.01 6.43
N SER A 113 26.67 5.74 5.24
CA SER A 113 27.31 6.76 4.42
C SER A 113 26.35 7.95 4.16
N PRO A 114 26.80 9.20 4.25
CA PRO A 114 25.95 10.39 4.17
C PRO A 114 25.01 10.44 2.95
N ASP A 115 25.47 10.00 1.80
CA ASP A 115 24.74 9.92 0.54
C ASP A 115 23.68 8.81 0.52
N GLU A 116 23.79 7.80 1.36
CA GLU A 116 22.84 6.70 1.49
C GLU A 116 21.85 6.87 2.66
N ARG A 117 21.99 7.87 3.51
CA ARG A 117 21.16 8.03 4.72
C ARG A 117 19.69 8.22 4.44
N GLU A 118 19.31 8.77 3.28
CA GLU A 118 17.90 8.85 2.88
C GLU A 118 17.29 7.45 2.72
N ARG A 119 17.97 6.53 2.04
CA ARG A 119 17.57 5.13 1.91
C ARG A 119 17.63 4.43 3.27
N GLY A 120 18.73 4.63 4.00
CA GLY A 120 18.97 4.00 5.30
C GLY A 120 17.95 4.40 6.36
N LEU A 121 17.51 5.65 6.38
CA LEU A 121 16.43 6.09 7.27
C LEU A 121 15.12 5.33 6.99
N PHE A 122 14.79 5.13 5.72
CA PHE A 122 13.62 4.35 5.35
C PHE A 122 13.75 2.87 5.75
N GLU A 123 14.93 2.30 5.56
CA GLU A 123 15.24 0.93 5.96
C GLU A 123 15.12 0.74 7.48
N LEU A 124 15.76 1.59 8.29
CA LEU A 124 15.65 1.58 9.75
C LEU A 124 14.20 1.74 10.22
N ALA A 125 13.43 2.61 9.56
CA ALA A 125 12.02 2.77 9.90
C ALA A 125 11.20 1.50 9.60
N MET A 126 11.46 0.81 8.49
CA MET A 126 10.83 -0.49 8.20
C MET A 126 11.24 -1.56 9.22
N GLU A 127 12.50 -1.57 9.67
CA GLU A 127 12.99 -2.47 10.69
C GLU A 127 12.25 -2.31 12.03
N VAL A 128 12.03 -1.08 12.47
CA VAL A 128 11.20 -0.78 13.65
C VAL A 128 9.79 -1.39 13.52
N HIS A 129 9.21 -1.39 12.32
CA HIS A 129 7.89 -1.96 12.08
C HIS A 129 7.90 -3.49 11.92
N ALA A 130 9.02 -4.05 11.51
CA ALA A 130 9.16 -5.47 11.31
C ALA A 130 9.27 -6.27 12.62
N ALA A 131 9.59 -5.60 13.73
CA ALA A 131 9.64 -6.20 15.08
C ALA A 131 10.49 -7.48 15.14
N GLY A 132 11.65 -7.49 14.45
CA GLY A 132 12.57 -8.64 14.42
C GLY A 132 12.32 -9.64 13.29
N SER A 133 11.23 -9.50 12.51
CA SER A 133 11.01 -10.36 11.34
C SER A 133 12.11 -10.16 10.29
N PRO A 134 12.64 -11.24 9.68
CA PRO A 134 13.73 -11.13 8.71
C PRO A 134 13.34 -10.45 7.41
N VAL A 135 12.09 -10.57 6.96
CA VAL A 135 11.57 -9.88 5.77
C VAL A 135 10.79 -8.64 6.20
N ARG A 136 11.26 -7.48 5.80
CA ARG A 136 10.71 -6.17 6.15
C ARG A 136 9.87 -5.61 5.01
N GLY A 137 9.07 -4.56 5.27
CA GLY A 137 8.37 -3.95 4.18
C GLY A 137 7.52 -2.74 4.52
N ASP A 138 6.99 -2.17 3.45
CA ASP A 138 6.07 -1.02 3.50
C ASP A 138 4.84 -1.29 2.63
N LYS A 139 3.69 -0.88 3.15
CA LYS A 139 2.45 -0.91 2.39
C LYS A 139 1.98 0.52 2.13
N THR A 140 2.51 1.12 1.09
CA THR A 140 2.07 2.43 0.58
C THR A 140 1.60 2.30 -0.87
N PRO A 141 0.28 2.26 -1.13
CA PRO A 141 -0.23 2.07 -2.48
C PRO A 141 0.39 3.02 -3.51
N ALA A 142 0.54 4.30 -3.17
CA ALA A 142 1.08 5.31 -4.06
C ALA A 142 2.55 5.09 -4.48
N HIS A 143 3.28 4.24 -3.79
CA HIS A 143 4.63 3.83 -4.19
C HIS A 143 4.66 3.06 -5.52
N ILE A 144 3.50 2.70 -6.11
CA ILE A 144 3.42 2.15 -7.49
C ILE A 144 4.15 3.06 -8.50
N PHE A 145 4.18 4.36 -8.29
CA PHE A 145 4.84 5.30 -9.19
C PHE A 145 6.35 5.41 -8.95
N PHE A 146 6.86 4.76 -7.91
CA PHE A 146 8.26 4.81 -7.47
C PHE A 146 8.93 3.44 -7.43
N VAL A 147 8.32 2.42 -8.04
CA VAL A 147 8.87 1.05 -8.09
C VAL A 147 10.31 0.99 -8.61
N PRO A 148 10.72 1.71 -9.67
CA PRO A 148 12.12 1.70 -10.10
C PRO A 148 13.09 2.18 -9.00
N GLN A 149 12.73 3.22 -8.26
CA GLN A 149 13.55 3.75 -7.16
C GLN A 149 13.59 2.78 -5.98
N LEU A 150 12.47 2.15 -5.62
CA LEU A 150 12.44 1.13 -4.56
C LEU A 150 13.35 -0.06 -4.92
N LEU A 151 13.29 -0.54 -6.15
CA LEU A 151 14.12 -1.66 -6.62
C LEU A 151 15.59 -1.28 -6.84
N GLN A 152 15.89 -0.01 -7.02
CA GLN A 152 17.26 0.51 -7.01
C GLN A 152 17.82 0.56 -5.58
N TRP A 153 17.02 1.03 -4.63
CA TRP A 153 17.42 1.10 -3.22
C TRP A 153 17.52 -0.27 -2.55
N PHE A 154 16.63 -1.19 -2.94
CA PHE A 154 16.51 -2.53 -2.37
C PHE A 154 16.54 -3.59 -3.49
N PRO A 155 17.73 -3.99 -3.94
CA PRO A 155 17.88 -4.87 -5.12
C PRO A 155 17.19 -6.24 -4.99
N ASN A 156 17.09 -6.78 -3.76
CA ASN A 156 16.45 -8.06 -3.47
C ASN A 156 14.94 -7.92 -3.14
N ALA A 157 14.40 -6.71 -3.23
CA ALA A 157 13.00 -6.48 -2.90
C ALA A 157 12.03 -7.12 -3.90
N LYS A 158 10.89 -7.53 -3.38
CA LYS A 158 9.73 -7.99 -4.15
C LYS A 158 8.58 -6.97 -4.07
N ILE A 159 7.98 -6.70 -5.20
CA ILE A 159 6.87 -5.76 -5.35
C ILE A 159 5.58 -6.53 -5.57
N ILE A 160 4.58 -6.28 -4.73
CA ILE A 160 3.21 -6.78 -4.89
C ILE A 160 2.32 -5.60 -5.31
N HIS A 161 1.89 -5.59 -6.57
CA HIS A 161 0.92 -4.61 -7.04
C HIS A 161 -0.51 -5.14 -6.80
N THR A 162 -1.19 -4.60 -5.80
CA THR A 162 -2.59 -4.92 -5.55
C THR A 162 -3.49 -4.21 -6.55
N PHE A 163 -4.30 -4.98 -7.27
CA PHE A 163 -5.14 -4.51 -8.37
C PHE A 163 -6.60 -4.89 -8.14
N ARG A 164 -7.53 -4.06 -8.57
CA ARG A 164 -8.97 -4.29 -8.38
C ARG A 164 -9.79 -3.55 -9.43
N ASP A 165 -11.00 -4.05 -9.71
CA ASP A 165 -11.99 -3.35 -10.53
C ASP A 165 -12.15 -1.88 -10.07
N PRO A 166 -11.89 -0.89 -10.94
CA PRO A 166 -11.97 0.52 -10.56
C PRO A 166 -13.39 0.96 -10.17
N ARG A 167 -14.44 0.26 -10.59
CA ARG A 167 -15.83 0.50 -10.16
C ARG A 167 -16.00 0.14 -8.69
N ALA A 168 -15.41 -0.98 -8.26
CA ALA A 168 -15.38 -1.38 -6.86
C ALA A 168 -14.51 -0.43 -6.02
N VAL A 169 -13.38 0.04 -6.55
CA VAL A 169 -12.53 1.05 -5.91
C VAL A 169 -13.31 2.35 -5.69
N TYR A 170 -14.00 2.84 -6.72
CA TYR A 170 -14.84 4.04 -6.62
C TYR A 170 -15.93 3.88 -5.56
N SER A 171 -16.72 2.81 -5.61
CA SER A 171 -17.79 2.54 -4.65
C SER A 171 -17.27 2.49 -3.20
N SER A 172 -16.15 1.83 -2.97
CA SER A 172 -15.51 1.76 -1.65
C SER A 172 -14.99 3.12 -1.16
N ARG A 173 -14.46 3.97 -2.06
CA ARG A 173 -14.04 5.35 -1.72
C ARG A 173 -15.23 6.23 -1.37
N LYS A 174 -16.30 6.17 -2.18
CA LYS A 174 -17.55 6.90 -1.95
C LYS A 174 -18.12 6.58 -0.58
N LYS A 175 -18.30 5.29 -0.26
CA LYS A 175 -18.80 4.82 1.05
C LYS A 175 -17.95 5.37 2.20
N LYS A 176 -16.61 5.24 2.12
CA LYS A 176 -15.71 5.76 3.15
C LYS A 176 -15.80 7.28 3.33
N ALA A 177 -16.03 8.03 2.26
CA ALA A 177 -16.23 9.47 2.32
C ALA A 177 -17.57 9.83 2.99
N GLU A 178 -18.63 9.09 2.67
CA GLU A 178 -19.95 9.23 3.29
C GLU A 178 -19.91 8.93 4.79
N ASP A 179 -19.24 7.84 5.19
CA ASP A 179 -19.08 7.47 6.59
C ASP A 179 -18.30 8.54 7.40
N LYS A 180 -17.28 9.16 6.78
CA LYS A 180 -16.51 10.26 7.40
C LYS A 180 -17.27 11.58 7.50
N ALA A 181 -18.08 11.88 6.51
CA ALA A 181 -18.83 13.15 6.44
C ALA A 181 -20.03 13.18 7.40
N GLY A 182 -20.41 12.03 7.96
CA GLY A 182 -21.63 11.91 8.74
C GLY A 182 -22.87 12.30 7.91
N LYS A 183 -23.98 12.56 8.59
CA LYS A 183 -25.24 12.97 7.94
C LYS A 183 -25.25 14.44 7.46
N SER A 184 -24.09 15.07 7.27
CA SER A 184 -23.98 16.46 6.83
C SER A 184 -24.57 16.64 5.42
N THR A 185 -25.63 17.40 5.34
CA THR A 185 -26.47 17.64 4.16
C THR A 185 -25.80 18.45 3.04
N GLY A 186 -24.63 19.03 3.27
CA GLY A 186 -23.93 19.89 2.30
C GLY A 186 -23.34 19.16 1.09
N LEU A 187 -22.84 17.94 1.26
CA LEU A 187 -22.25 17.15 0.15
C LEU A 187 -23.29 16.58 -0.83
N ARG A 188 -24.54 16.43 -0.40
CA ARG A 188 -25.62 15.95 -1.30
C ARG A 188 -25.98 16.96 -2.40
N ARG A 189 -25.72 18.26 -2.22
CA ARG A 189 -26.02 19.31 -3.21
C ARG A 189 -24.98 19.44 -4.34
N LEU A 190 -23.76 18.96 -4.14
CA LEU A 190 -22.73 18.86 -5.20
C LEU A 190 -22.80 17.54 -6.01
N GLY A 191 -23.83 16.78 -5.78
CA GLY A 191 -24.24 15.45 -6.23
C GLY A 191 -23.54 14.89 -7.47
N VAL A 192 -23.96 15.27 -8.66
CA VAL A 192 -23.54 14.62 -9.93
C VAL A 192 -22.12 15.05 -10.34
N ILE A 193 -21.81 16.33 -10.26
CA ILE A 193 -20.49 16.87 -10.67
C ILE A 193 -19.38 16.27 -9.80
N PHE A 194 -19.59 16.17 -8.49
CA PHE A 194 -18.61 15.56 -7.58
C PHE A 194 -18.44 14.06 -7.85
N GLN A 195 -19.53 13.35 -8.16
CA GLN A 195 -19.47 11.93 -8.54
C GLN A 195 -18.69 11.73 -9.84
N LEU A 196 -18.94 12.55 -10.87
CA LEU A 196 -18.20 12.49 -12.13
C LEU A 196 -16.72 12.82 -11.94
N ALA A 197 -16.40 13.90 -11.22
CA ALA A 197 -15.01 14.26 -10.93
C ALA A 197 -14.27 13.17 -10.13
N SER A 198 -14.93 12.59 -9.12
CA SER A 198 -14.37 11.52 -8.31
C SER A 198 -14.19 10.23 -9.11
N SER A 199 -15.12 9.88 -9.98
CA SER A 199 -15.02 8.72 -10.87
C SER A 199 -13.91 8.89 -11.90
N LEU A 200 -13.82 10.08 -12.52
CA LEU A 200 -12.74 10.42 -13.45
C LEU A 200 -11.36 10.29 -12.76
N HIS A 201 -11.25 10.83 -11.54
CA HIS A 201 -10.03 10.69 -10.74
C HIS A 201 -9.65 9.22 -10.53
N VAL A 202 -10.61 8.35 -10.18
CA VAL A 202 -10.36 6.90 -10.03
C VAL A 202 -9.92 6.29 -11.35
N MET A 203 -10.60 6.57 -12.47
CA MET A 203 -10.27 6.05 -13.78
C MET A 203 -8.87 6.45 -14.26
N VAL A 204 -8.53 7.74 -14.11
CA VAL A 204 -7.21 8.26 -14.50
C VAL A 204 -6.10 7.58 -13.69
N ASN A 205 -6.23 7.50 -12.37
CA ASN A 205 -5.22 6.86 -11.53
C ASN A 205 -5.14 5.35 -11.79
N TRP A 206 -6.28 4.68 -12.04
CA TRP A 206 -6.30 3.27 -12.39
C TRP A 206 -5.55 3.02 -13.71
N ARG A 207 -5.80 3.84 -14.74
CA ARG A 207 -5.06 3.77 -16.01
C ARG A 207 -3.56 4.05 -15.85
N ARG A 208 -3.20 4.97 -14.96
CA ARG A 208 -1.78 5.25 -14.66
C ARG A 208 -1.13 4.03 -13.97
N ALA A 209 -1.78 3.45 -12.96
CA ALA A 209 -1.29 2.27 -12.28
C ALA A 209 -1.22 1.05 -13.21
N GLU A 210 -2.20 0.89 -14.11
CA GLU A 210 -2.22 -0.15 -15.13
C GLU A 210 -1.04 -0.02 -16.11
N ARG A 211 -0.75 1.20 -16.58
CA ARG A 211 0.45 1.46 -17.41
C ARG A 211 1.74 1.15 -16.67
N CYS A 212 1.81 1.48 -15.38
CA CYS A 212 2.93 1.08 -14.53
C CYS A 212 3.06 -0.44 -14.46
N HIS A 213 1.94 -1.17 -14.32
CA HIS A 213 1.95 -2.63 -14.32
C HIS A 213 2.55 -3.18 -15.63
N GLN A 214 2.02 -2.79 -16.79
CA GLN A 214 2.54 -3.25 -18.08
C GLN A 214 4.05 -3.00 -18.24
N LYS A 215 4.51 -1.84 -17.81
CA LYS A 215 5.94 -1.49 -17.84
C LYS A 215 6.76 -2.35 -16.89
N TYR A 216 6.33 -2.49 -15.62
CA TYR A 216 7.14 -3.09 -14.58
C TYR A 216 7.15 -4.63 -14.65
N GLU A 217 6.08 -5.24 -15.14
CA GLU A 217 6.04 -6.68 -15.40
C GLU A 217 7.12 -7.10 -16.41
N ALA A 218 7.30 -6.31 -17.47
CA ALA A 218 8.35 -6.54 -18.46
C ALA A 218 9.75 -6.16 -17.95
N GLN A 219 9.86 -5.08 -17.16
CA GLN A 219 11.15 -4.52 -16.75
C GLN A 219 11.78 -5.24 -15.55
N PHE A 220 10.96 -5.82 -14.66
CA PHE A 220 11.41 -6.42 -13.41
C PHE A 220 10.90 -7.86 -13.23
N PRO A 221 11.21 -8.77 -14.18
CA PRO A 221 10.79 -10.17 -14.08
C PRO A 221 11.32 -10.79 -12.78
N GLY A 222 10.47 -11.55 -12.10
CA GLY A 222 10.81 -12.20 -10.83
C GLY A 222 10.90 -11.27 -9.61
N ARG A 223 10.81 -9.95 -9.77
CA ARG A 223 10.79 -8.97 -8.67
C ARG A 223 9.50 -8.17 -8.55
N TYR A 224 8.63 -8.28 -9.53
CA TYR A 224 7.33 -7.61 -9.57
C TYR A 224 6.22 -8.62 -9.89
N THR A 225 5.09 -8.53 -9.21
CA THR A 225 3.89 -9.31 -9.50
C THR A 225 2.62 -8.49 -9.29
N ILE A 226 1.58 -8.79 -10.07
CA ILE A 226 0.23 -8.27 -9.83
C ILE A 226 -0.58 -9.28 -9.01
N MET A 227 -1.35 -8.78 -8.05
CA MET A 227 -2.32 -9.57 -7.30
C MET A 227 -3.70 -8.91 -7.43
N LYS A 228 -4.62 -9.58 -8.10
CA LYS A 228 -6.01 -9.13 -8.20
C LYS A 228 -6.73 -9.42 -6.89
N TYR A 229 -7.42 -8.41 -6.38
CA TYR A 229 -8.26 -8.55 -5.18
C TYR A 229 -9.34 -9.63 -5.36
N GLU A 230 -9.91 -9.68 -6.56
CA GLU A 230 -10.96 -10.64 -6.91
C GLU A 230 -10.47 -12.09 -6.85
N ASP A 231 -9.24 -12.35 -7.30
CA ASP A 231 -8.63 -13.69 -7.25
C ASP A 231 -8.32 -14.08 -5.79
N LEU A 232 -7.80 -13.13 -5.00
CA LEU A 232 -7.55 -13.35 -3.57
C LEU A 232 -8.82 -13.75 -2.82
N VAL A 233 -9.95 -13.13 -3.16
CA VAL A 233 -11.22 -13.38 -2.46
C VAL A 233 -11.93 -14.65 -2.97
N ARG A 234 -11.86 -14.93 -4.28
CA ARG A 234 -12.51 -16.11 -4.89
C ARG A 234 -11.73 -17.41 -4.66
N GLN A 235 -10.40 -17.32 -4.70
CA GLN A 235 -9.49 -18.46 -4.65
C GLN A 235 -8.30 -18.12 -3.73
N PRO A 236 -8.55 -17.93 -2.42
CA PRO A 236 -7.54 -17.45 -1.49
C PRO A 236 -6.32 -18.37 -1.43
N GLU A 237 -6.52 -19.67 -1.27
CA GLU A 237 -5.44 -20.65 -1.16
C GLU A 237 -4.56 -20.67 -2.41
N ALA A 238 -5.15 -20.80 -3.61
CA ALA A 238 -4.40 -20.80 -4.85
C ALA A 238 -3.67 -19.48 -5.10
N THR A 239 -4.28 -18.34 -4.74
CA THR A 239 -3.67 -17.02 -4.89
C THR A 239 -2.52 -16.82 -3.92
N LEU A 240 -2.69 -17.20 -2.66
CA LEU A 240 -1.65 -17.09 -1.64
C LEU A 240 -0.51 -18.08 -1.89
N THR A 241 -0.78 -19.29 -2.39
CA THR A 241 0.28 -20.24 -2.80
C THR A 241 1.19 -19.62 -3.86
N ARG A 242 0.61 -19.03 -4.92
CA ARG A 242 1.39 -18.33 -5.96
C ARG A 242 2.16 -17.13 -5.39
N LEU A 243 1.53 -16.36 -4.52
CA LEU A 243 2.15 -15.18 -3.91
C LEU A 243 3.31 -15.58 -3.00
N CYS A 244 3.13 -16.56 -2.12
CA CYS A 244 4.17 -17.04 -1.20
C CYS A 244 5.34 -17.66 -1.97
N SER A 245 5.07 -18.42 -3.05
CA SER A 245 6.10 -18.92 -3.96
C SER A 245 6.89 -17.79 -4.62
N PHE A 246 6.22 -16.74 -5.11
CA PHE A 246 6.90 -15.55 -5.67
C PHE A 246 7.76 -14.84 -4.62
N LEU A 247 7.30 -14.75 -3.37
CA LEU A 247 8.00 -14.10 -2.26
C LEU A 247 9.11 -14.97 -1.65
N ASN A 248 9.18 -16.25 -1.99
CA ASN A 248 10.03 -17.26 -1.34
C ASN A 248 9.79 -17.36 0.17
N ILE A 249 8.53 -17.34 0.60
CA ILE A 249 8.11 -17.52 2.00
C ILE A 249 7.15 -18.72 2.10
N PRO A 250 7.07 -19.40 3.25
CA PRO A 250 6.10 -20.48 3.43
C PRO A 250 4.67 -19.94 3.49
N LEU A 251 3.72 -20.66 2.90
CA LEU A 251 2.29 -20.46 3.14
C LEU A 251 1.93 -21.09 4.48
N THR A 252 1.31 -20.34 5.37
CA THR A 252 0.85 -20.83 6.68
C THR A 252 -0.68 -20.86 6.78
N GLN A 253 -1.21 -21.66 7.69
CA GLN A 253 -2.65 -21.76 7.92
C GLN A 253 -3.25 -20.44 8.44
N GLU A 254 -2.48 -19.69 9.22
CA GLU A 254 -2.85 -18.38 9.75
C GLU A 254 -3.10 -17.35 8.64
N MET A 255 -2.37 -17.44 7.53
CA MET A 255 -2.61 -16.60 6.36
C MET A 255 -3.98 -16.85 5.71
N LEU A 256 -4.52 -18.05 5.82
CA LEU A 256 -5.83 -18.43 5.29
C LEU A 256 -6.97 -18.12 6.27
N SER A 257 -6.68 -18.04 7.58
CA SER A 257 -7.65 -17.82 8.65
C SER A 257 -7.84 -16.34 8.99
N GLN A 258 -8.05 -15.48 7.98
CA GLN A 258 -8.14 -14.05 8.18
C GLN A 258 -9.45 -13.57 8.80
N THR A 259 -9.36 -12.57 9.68
CA THR A 259 -10.50 -11.73 10.03
C THR A 259 -10.66 -10.62 9.01
N VAL A 260 -11.87 -10.40 8.50
CA VAL A 260 -12.16 -9.31 7.57
C VAL A 260 -12.02 -7.98 8.29
N VAL A 261 -10.91 -7.27 8.06
CA VAL A 261 -10.63 -5.98 8.70
C VAL A 261 -10.66 -4.85 7.66
N ASN A 262 -11.15 -3.68 8.07
CA ASN A 262 -11.30 -2.49 7.22
C ASN A 262 -12.27 -2.64 6.03
N SER A 263 -13.28 -3.50 6.14
CA SER A 263 -14.42 -3.44 5.23
C SER A 263 -15.28 -2.22 5.56
N SER A 264 -15.48 -1.33 4.59
CA SER A 264 -16.43 -0.21 4.73
C SER A 264 -17.89 -0.68 4.81
N PHE A 265 -18.14 -1.98 4.69
CA PHE A 265 -19.47 -2.59 4.64
C PHE A 265 -19.72 -3.64 5.72
N LEU A 266 -18.67 -4.08 6.42
CA LEU A 266 -18.74 -5.06 7.52
C LEU A 266 -17.96 -4.49 8.72
N PRO A 267 -18.57 -3.59 9.51
CA PRO A 267 -17.87 -2.93 10.63
C PRO A 267 -17.52 -3.91 11.76
N ASP A 268 -18.27 -4.99 11.93
CA ASP A 268 -18.12 -5.93 13.05
C ASP A 268 -17.16 -7.10 12.77
N GLY A 269 -16.48 -7.06 11.60
CA GLY A 269 -15.50 -8.09 11.21
C GLY A 269 -16.13 -9.48 11.01
N GLY A 270 -15.89 -10.12 9.88
CA GLY A 270 -16.18 -11.54 9.64
C GLY A 270 -14.88 -12.31 9.56
N VAL A 271 -14.93 -13.62 9.74
CA VAL A 271 -13.78 -14.51 9.49
C VAL A 271 -13.77 -14.90 8.00
N GLY A 272 -12.61 -14.90 7.35
CA GLY A 272 -12.43 -15.34 5.99
C GLY A 272 -12.46 -14.21 4.96
N PHE A 273 -12.83 -14.55 3.72
CA PHE A 273 -12.82 -13.65 2.58
C PHE A 273 -14.24 -13.29 2.15
N ASP A 274 -14.57 -12.00 2.12
CA ASP A 274 -15.89 -11.48 1.75
C ASP A 274 -16.11 -11.52 0.24
N ALA A 275 -16.66 -12.61 -0.28
CA ALA A 275 -16.94 -12.80 -1.70
C ALA A 275 -17.92 -11.76 -2.28
N GLU A 276 -18.87 -11.25 -1.49
CA GLU A 276 -19.78 -10.20 -1.94
C GLU A 276 -19.08 -8.88 -2.26
N SER A 277 -17.92 -8.62 -1.65
CA SER A 277 -17.14 -7.40 -1.87
C SER A 277 -16.72 -7.20 -3.32
N ILE A 278 -16.69 -8.27 -4.12
CA ILE A 278 -16.34 -8.26 -5.56
C ILE A 278 -17.44 -7.60 -6.38
N THR A 279 -18.70 -7.94 -6.10
CA THR A 279 -19.86 -7.50 -6.91
C THR A 279 -20.72 -6.43 -6.23
N ARG A 280 -20.48 -6.14 -4.95
CA ARG A 280 -21.28 -5.20 -4.15
C ARG A 280 -21.44 -3.83 -4.80
N TRP A 281 -20.45 -3.36 -5.54
CA TRP A 281 -20.50 -2.10 -6.26
C TRP A 281 -21.65 -2.05 -7.28
N ARG A 282 -22.07 -3.17 -7.87
CA ARG A 282 -23.19 -3.26 -8.84
C ARG A 282 -24.51 -2.81 -8.20
N LYS A 283 -24.72 -3.10 -6.92
CA LYS A 283 -25.93 -2.70 -6.17
C LYS A 283 -25.91 -1.22 -5.75
N HIS A 284 -24.73 -0.59 -5.65
CA HIS A 284 -24.56 0.74 -5.06
C HIS A 284 -24.11 1.82 -6.05
N MET A 285 -23.79 1.45 -7.29
CA MET A 285 -23.35 2.37 -8.32
C MET A 285 -24.51 2.69 -9.29
N ASP A 286 -24.73 3.97 -9.54
CA ASP A 286 -25.69 4.45 -10.52
C ASP A 286 -25.43 3.83 -11.90
N PRO A 287 -26.44 3.31 -12.63
CA PRO A 287 -26.27 2.73 -13.96
C PRO A 287 -25.63 3.66 -14.99
N LEU A 288 -25.92 4.99 -14.94
CA LEU A 288 -25.28 5.96 -15.82
C LEU A 288 -23.78 6.07 -15.54
N LEU A 289 -23.39 6.00 -14.27
CA LEU A 289 -21.99 6.00 -13.88
C LEU A 289 -21.28 4.70 -14.29
N GLN A 290 -21.98 3.55 -14.26
CA GLN A 290 -21.42 2.30 -14.80
C GLN A 290 -21.14 2.42 -16.30
N ARG A 291 -22.11 2.96 -17.09
CA ARG A 291 -21.92 3.24 -18.52
C ARG A 291 -20.77 4.21 -18.77
N TRP A 292 -20.60 5.21 -17.92
CA TRP A 292 -19.48 6.16 -17.95
C TRP A 292 -18.13 5.45 -17.81
N PHE A 293 -17.97 4.54 -16.85
CA PHE A 293 -16.76 3.72 -16.74
C PHE A 293 -16.52 2.88 -17.98
N LEU A 294 -17.57 2.22 -18.51
CA LEU A 294 -17.46 1.37 -19.69
C LEU A 294 -17.05 2.16 -20.94
N MET A 295 -17.56 3.36 -21.10
CA MET A 295 -17.23 4.25 -22.23
C MET A 295 -15.74 4.62 -22.22
N TRP A 296 -15.16 4.91 -21.05
CA TRP A 296 -13.79 5.42 -20.95
C TRP A 296 -12.74 4.33 -20.82
N ILE A 297 -13.03 3.25 -20.13
CA ILE A 297 -12.05 2.20 -19.81
C ILE A 297 -12.56 0.78 -20.09
N GLY A 298 -13.71 0.62 -20.73
CA GLY A 298 -14.33 -0.68 -21.01
C GLY A 298 -13.41 -1.69 -21.69
N PRO A 299 -12.68 -1.37 -22.78
CA PRO A 299 -11.75 -2.27 -23.41
C PRO A 299 -10.70 -2.81 -22.42
N LYS A 300 -10.16 -1.95 -21.57
CA LYS A 300 -9.18 -2.35 -20.56
C LYS A 300 -9.79 -3.18 -19.42
N LEU A 301 -11.03 -2.90 -19.03
CA LEU A 301 -11.72 -3.74 -18.05
C LEU A 301 -11.83 -5.19 -18.55
N ARG A 302 -12.21 -5.38 -19.81
CA ARG A 302 -12.30 -6.72 -20.42
C ARG A 302 -10.95 -7.43 -20.51
N GLU A 303 -9.88 -6.70 -20.84
CA GLU A 303 -8.51 -7.24 -20.89
C GLU A 303 -8.08 -7.83 -19.53
N TYR A 304 -8.51 -7.21 -18.42
CA TYR A 304 -8.24 -7.74 -17.07
C TYR A 304 -9.33 -8.71 -16.55
N GLY A 305 -10.30 -9.12 -17.39
CA GLY A 305 -11.35 -10.06 -17.02
C GLY A 305 -12.45 -9.46 -16.15
N TYR A 306 -12.57 -8.14 -16.11
CA TYR A 306 -13.69 -7.48 -15.45
C TYR A 306 -14.86 -7.40 -16.43
N GLU A 307 -15.96 -8.06 -16.08
CA GLU A 307 -17.18 -8.05 -16.90
C GLU A 307 -17.70 -6.62 -17.13
N ALA A 308 -18.16 -6.38 -18.34
CA ALA A 308 -18.76 -5.12 -18.76
C ALA A 308 -20.11 -4.86 -18.09
#